data_c172cfe13e500727cf347dffd670e03d
#
_entry.id   c172cfe13e500727cf347dffd670e03d
#
_cell.length_a   1.000
_cell.length_b   1.000
_cell.length_c   1.000
_cell.angle_alpha   90.00
_cell.angle_beta   90.00
_cell.angle_gamma   90.00
#
_symmetry.space_group_name_H-M   'P 1'
#
loop_
_entity.id
_entity.type
_entity.pdbx_description
1 polymer ?
#
loop_
_entity_poly.entity_id
_entity_poly.type
_entity_poly.pdbx_seq_one_letter_code
_entity_poly.pdbx_strand_id
1 'polypeptide(L)'
;MRDKSPFLGVDHQVFVVRDLEAKLRFWTKDMGFKLACKKTDEALGFEQAFFDLRDGTFIELLTPTNETSPLNKILSEHGDCLYVLALKVSEITSAIDQLSKQGANVRVNSAGRVFVESNPPALPKIQLWPINQRHSWRKVSD
;
A
#
# COMPACT_ATOMS: atom_id res chain seq x y z
N MET A 1 21.94 -10.71 -20.33
CA MET A 1 21.65 -9.28 -20.36
C MET A 1 21.13 -8.84 -19.00
N ARG A 2 21.63 -7.74 -18.49
CA ARG A 2 21.20 -7.25 -17.18
C ARG A 2 19.80 -6.69 -17.26
N ASP A 3 18.97 -7.02 -16.28
CA ASP A 3 17.64 -6.42 -16.13
C ASP A 3 17.79 -4.92 -15.86
N LYS A 4 17.06 -4.12 -16.63
CA LYS A 4 17.03 -2.66 -16.49
C LYS A 4 15.76 -2.16 -15.82
N SER A 5 14.99 -3.06 -15.19
CA SER A 5 13.80 -2.68 -14.45
C SER A 5 14.15 -1.69 -13.33
N PRO A 6 13.33 -0.66 -13.09
CA PRO A 6 13.56 0.27 -11.97
C PRO A 6 13.19 -0.34 -10.62
N PHE A 7 12.58 -1.52 -10.60
CA PHE A 7 12.02 -2.10 -9.39
C PHE A 7 13.06 -2.90 -8.63
N LEU A 8 13.13 -2.67 -7.33
CA LEU A 8 14.09 -3.32 -6.42
C LEU A 8 13.46 -4.40 -5.56
N GLY A 9 12.14 -4.41 -5.46
CA GLY A 9 11.42 -5.37 -4.63
C GLY A 9 10.10 -4.78 -4.16
N VAL A 10 9.46 -5.49 -3.24
CA VAL A 10 8.20 -5.02 -2.63
C VAL A 10 8.52 -4.16 -1.42
N ASP A 11 7.89 -2.98 -1.32
CA ASP A 11 8.00 -2.13 -0.14
C ASP A 11 6.94 -2.50 0.89
N HIS A 12 5.68 -2.56 0.47
CA HIS A 12 4.59 -2.98 1.35
C HIS A 12 3.38 -3.41 0.54
N GLN A 13 2.43 -4.03 1.24
CA GLN A 13 1.16 -4.49 0.69
C GLN A 13 0.03 -3.94 1.55
N VAL A 14 -1.03 -3.45 0.91
CA VAL A 14 -2.21 -2.92 1.59
C VAL A 14 -3.40 -3.80 1.24
N PHE A 15 -4.00 -4.40 2.27
CA PHE A 15 -5.22 -5.19 2.13
C PHE A 15 -6.40 -4.38 2.66
N VAL A 16 -7.48 -4.33 1.90
CA VAL A 16 -8.73 -3.76 2.40
C VAL A 16 -9.59 -4.88 2.94
N VAL A 17 -10.14 -4.69 4.16
CA VAL A 17 -10.87 -5.73 4.89
C VAL A 17 -12.16 -5.14 5.48
N ARG A 18 -13.20 -5.98 5.59
CA ARG A 18 -14.47 -5.56 6.16
C ARG A 18 -14.41 -5.46 7.68
N ASP A 19 -13.84 -6.47 8.32
CA ASP A 19 -13.80 -6.60 9.78
C ASP A 19 -12.35 -6.56 10.24
N LEU A 20 -11.88 -5.36 10.55
CA LEU A 20 -10.50 -5.16 10.97
C LEU A 20 -10.20 -5.92 12.26
N GLU A 21 -11.12 -5.93 13.23
CA GLU A 21 -10.89 -6.60 14.52
C GLU A 21 -10.71 -8.10 14.33
N ALA A 22 -11.50 -8.73 13.47
CA ALA A 22 -11.35 -10.15 13.16
C ALA A 22 -10.01 -10.44 12.50
N LYS A 23 -9.60 -9.58 11.57
CA LYS A 23 -8.30 -9.74 10.90
C LYS A 23 -7.13 -9.51 11.85
N LEU A 24 -7.25 -8.55 12.77
CA LEU A 24 -6.23 -8.31 13.77
C LEU A 24 -6.06 -9.54 14.67
N ARG A 25 -7.16 -10.18 15.08
CA ARG A 25 -7.08 -11.42 15.87
C ARG A 25 -6.37 -12.52 15.08
N PHE A 26 -6.71 -12.68 13.81
CA PHE A 26 -6.06 -13.67 12.95
C PHE A 26 -4.56 -13.43 12.85
N TRP A 27 -4.17 -12.21 12.52
CA TRP A 27 -2.76 -11.87 12.30
C TRP A 27 -1.94 -11.93 13.60
N THR A 28 -2.52 -11.48 14.72
CA THR A 28 -1.79 -11.46 15.99
C THR A 28 -1.81 -12.81 16.70
N LYS A 29 -2.98 -13.44 16.83
CA LYS A 29 -3.11 -14.71 17.56
C LYS A 29 -2.69 -15.92 16.73
N ASP A 30 -3.28 -16.05 15.54
CA ASP A 30 -3.07 -17.24 14.72
C ASP A 30 -1.72 -17.20 14.02
N MET A 31 -1.35 -16.05 13.45
CA MET A 31 -0.09 -15.89 12.71
C MET A 31 1.08 -15.48 13.58
N GLY A 32 0.82 -14.94 14.77
CA GLY A 32 1.88 -14.54 15.69
C GLY A 32 2.53 -13.20 15.42
N PHE A 33 1.94 -12.37 14.56
CA PHE A 33 2.48 -11.05 14.31
C PHE A 33 2.23 -10.11 15.48
N LYS A 34 3.18 -9.20 15.69
CA LYS A 34 2.99 -8.11 16.65
C LYS A 34 2.49 -6.88 15.89
N LEU A 35 1.39 -6.30 16.35
CA LEU A 35 0.85 -5.07 15.78
C LEU A 35 1.84 -3.92 16.04
N ALA A 36 2.31 -3.28 14.97
CA ALA A 36 3.28 -2.19 15.09
C ALA A 36 2.61 -0.85 15.34
N CYS A 37 1.48 -0.60 14.66
CA CYS A 37 0.78 0.67 14.76
C CYS A 37 -0.67 0.50 14.31
N LYS A 38 -1.57 1.24 14.95
CA LYS A 38 -2.97 1.33 14.56
C LYS A 38 -3.37 2.79 14.60
N LYS A 39 -4.01 3.28 13.56
CA LYS A 39 -4.47 4.67 13.52
C LYS A 39 -5.73 4.83 12.69
N THR A 40 -6.46 5.90 12.97
CA THR A 40 -7.70 6.22 12.28
C THR A 40 -7.55 7.57 11.58
N ASP A 41 -8.02 7.65 10.34
CA ASP A 41 -8.14 8.91 9.61
C ASP A 41 -9.63 9.21 9.46
N GLU A 42 -10.16 10.04 10.34
CA GLU A 42 -11.58 10.34 10.33
C GLU A 42 -12.01 11.18 9.13
N ALA A 43 -11.12 12.05 8.66
CA ALA A 43 -11.41 12.90 7.51
C ALA A 43 -11.56 12.07 6.22
N LEU A 44 -10.72 11.05 6.04
CA LEU A 44 -10.78 10.17 4.88
C LEU A 44 -11.67 8.95 5.10
N GLY A 45 -12.11 8.71 6.34
CA GLY A 45 -13.07 7.66 6.65
C GLY A 45 -12.50 6.26 6.65
N PHE A 46 -11.29 6.06 7.18
CA PHE A 46 -10.71 4.72 7.28
C PHE A 46 -9.87 4.54 8.54
N GLU A 47 -9.65 3.27 8.88
CA GLU A 47 -8.76 2.86 9.97
C GLU A 47 -7.68 1.96 9.39
N GLN A 48 -6.47 2.08 9.93
CA GLN A 48 -5.27 1.38 9.43
C GLN A 48 -4.60 0.60 10.55
N ALA A 49 -4.07 -0.57 10.21
CA ALA A 49 -3.22 -1.35 11.10
C ALA A 49 -1.98 -1.79 10.33
N PHE A 50 -0.82 -1.73 10.97
CA PHE A 50 0.48 -1.98 10.33
C PHE A 50 1.23 -3.09 11.06
N PHE A 51 1.78 -4.03 10.29
CA PHE A 51 2.61 -5.14 10.79
C PHE A 51 3.96 -5.09 10.11
N ASP A 52 5.02 -4.93 10.90
CA ASP A 52 6.39 -4.95 10.38
C ASP A 52 6.83 -6.38 10.06
N LEU A 53 7.56 -6.53 8.97
CA LEU A 53 8.26 -7.75 8.62
C LEU A 53 9.76 -7.55 8.85
N ARG A 54 10.49 -8.66 9.02
CA ARG A 54 11.91 -8.59 9.37
C ARG A 54 12.81 -8.11 8.25
N ASP A 55 12.31 -8.13 7.03
CA ASP A 55 13.06 -7.67 5.85
C ASP A 55 12.92 -6.17 5.58
N GLY A 56 12.28 -5.44 6.49
CA GLY A 56 12.07 -3.99 6.32
C GLY A 56 10.79 -3.63 5.58
N THR A 57 10.07 -4.61 5.05
CA THR A 57 8.76 -4.40 4.44
C THR A 57 7.67 -4.41 5.52
N PHE A 58 6.43 -4.14 5.14
CA PHE A 58 5.32 -4.24 6.09
C PHE A 58 4.02 -4.58 5.37
N ILE A 59 3.04 -4.96 6.16
CA ILE A 59 1.68 -5.21 5.71
C ILE A 59 0.77 -4.19 6.38
N GLU A 60 -0.10 -3.57 5.60
CA GLU A 60 -1.11 -2.65 6.09
C GLU A 60 -2.48 -3.27 5.88
N LEU A 61 -3.33 -3.25 6.92
CA LEU A 61 -4.74 -3.58 6.81
C LEU A 61 -5.54 -2.28 6.88
N LEU A 62 -6.53 -2.13 6.02
CA LEU A 62 -7.29 -0.90 5.83
C LEU A 62 -8.77 -1.24 5.84
N THR A 63 -9.57 -0.51 6.62
CA THR A 63 -11.02 -0.72 6.67
C THR A 63 -11.74 0.63 6.64
N PRO A 64 -12.91 0.72 5.95
CA PRO A 64 -13.70 1.96 6.00
C PRO A 64 -14.35 2.13 7.36
N THR A 65 -14.47 3.38 7.82
CA THR A 65 -15.10 3.72 9.09
C THR A 65 -16.47 4.40 8.93
N ASN A 66 -16.84 4.73 7.69
CA ASN A 66 -18.15 5.33 7.43
C ASN A 66 -18.67 4.90 6.05
N GLU A 67 -19.96 5.19 5.79
CA GLU A 67 -20.64 4.75 4.57
C GLU A 67 -20.18 5.50 3.32
N THR A 68 -19.56 6.67 3.48
CA THR A 68 -19.12 7.49 2.34
C THR A 68 -17.73 7.14 1.86
N SER A 69 -17.01 6.28 2.57
CA SER A 69 -15.67 5.87 2.19
C SER A 69 -15.70 5.12 0.85
N PRO A 70 -14.82 5.48 -0.12
CA PRO A 70 -14.75 4.76 -1.39
C PRO A 70 -14.31 3.30 -1.23
N LEU A 71 -13.74 2.93 -0.09
CA LEU A 71 -13.34 1.56 0.19
C LEU A 71 -14.54 0.62 0.26
N ASN A 72 -15.73 1.14 0.58
CA ASN A 72 -16.94 0.32 0.60
C ASN A 72 -17.26 -0.27 -0.76
N LYS A 73 -17.03 0.48 -1.82
CA LYS A 73 -17.25 -0.01 -3.19
C LYS A 73 -16.27 -1.15 -3.52
N ILE A 74 -15.01 -1.00 -3.13
CA ILE A 74 -14.00 -2.05 -3.34
C ILE A 74 -14.42 -3.33 -2.62
N LEU A 75 -14.83 -3.22 -1.36
CA LEU A 75 -15.27 -4.37 -0.57
C LEU A 75 -16.54 -5.01 -1.15
N SER A 76 -17.48 -4.19 -1.64
CA SER A 76 -18.70 -4.69 -2.26
C SER A 76 -18.44 -5.48 -3.53
N GLU A 77 -17.48 -5.03 -4.34
CA GLU A 77 -17.16 -5.66 -5.62
C GLU A 77 -16.23 -6.86 -5.47
N HIS A 78 -15.29 -6.82 -4.52
CA HIS A 78 -14.21 -7.81 -4.44
C HIS A 78 -14.13 -8.57 -3.12
N GLY A 79 -14.83 -8.12 -2.06
CA GLY A 79 -14.62 -8.62 -0.72
C GLY A 79 -13.25 -8.18 -0.18
N ASP A 80 -12.79 -8.83 0.86
CA ASP A 80 -11.44 -8.59 1.39
C ASP A 80 -10.42 -8.91 0.31
N CYS A 81 -9.50 -7.97 0.02
CA CYS A 81 -8.58 -8.15 -1.10
C CYS A 81 -7.32 -7.32 -0.96
N LEU A 82 -6.30 -7.69 -1.75
CA LEU A 82 -5.10 -6.87 -1.90
C LEU A 82 -5.47 -5.63 -2.71
N TYR A 83 -5.33 -4.46 -2.09
CA TYR A 83 -5.76 -3.19 -2.65
C TYR A 83 -4.61 -2.42 -3.31
N VAL A 84 -3.44 -2.39 -2.64
CA VAL A 84 -2.25 -1.71 -3.16
C VAL A 84 -1.05 -2.63 -2.99
N LEU A 85 -0.27 -2.74 -4.05
CA LEU A 85 1.06 -3.35 -4.04
C LEU A 85 2.05 -2.21 -4.28
N ALA A 86 2.85 -1.88 -3.27
CA ALA A 86 3.86 -0.83 -3.37
C ALA A 86 5.22 -1.45 -3.67
N LEU A 87 5.82 -1.02 -4.77
CA LEU A 87 7.10 -1.53 -5.23
C LEU A 87 8.21 -0.52 -4.98
N LYS A 88 9.34 -1.01 -4.50
CA LYS A 88 10.51 -0.17 -4.22
C LYS A 88 11.19 0.27 -5.50
N VAL A 89 11.57 1.54 -5.55
CA VAL A 89 12.44 2.08 -6.60
C VAL A 89 13.56 2.86 -5.92
N SER A 90 14.75 2.89 -6.55
CA SER A 90 15.89 3.61 -5.97
C SER A 90 15.71 5.12 -6.04
N GLU A 91 15.14 5.62 -7.17
CA GLU A 91 14.96 7.05 -7.39
C GLU A 91 13.67 7.25 -8.18
N ILE A 92 12.75 8.05 -7.61
CA ILE A 92 11.37 8.13 -8.11
C ILE A 92 11.29 8.83 -9.48
N THR A 93 12.07 9.88 -9.67
CA THR A 93 12.02 10.65 -10.93
C THR A 93 12.50 9.80 -12.11
N SER A 94 13.60 9.08 -11.93
CA SER A 94 14.13 8.18 -12.94
C SER A 94 13.15 7.05 -13.25
N ALA A 95 12.51 6.50 -12.24
CA ALA A 95 11.53 5.42 -12.42
C ALA A 95 10.32 5.92 -13.23
N ILE A 96 9.79 7.09 -12.89
CA ILE A 96 8.67 7.70 -13.63
C ILE A 96 9.07 7.91 -15.09
N ASP A 97 10.23 8.48 -15.32
CA ASP A 97 10.72 8.76 -16.67
C ASP A 97 10.86 7.47 -17.49
N GLN A 98 11.50 6.46 -16.91
CA GLN A 98 11.70 5.18 -17.59
C GLN A 98 10.37 4.51 -17.94
N LEU A 99 9.46 4.45 -16.99
CA LEU A 99 8.15 3.80 -17.21
C LEU A 99 7.30 4.57 -18.22
N SER A 100 7.32 5.89 -18.15
CA SER A 100 6.59 6.73 -19.11
C SER A 100 7.10 6.55 -20.52
N LYS A 101 8.41 6.47 -20.70
CA LYS A 101 9.03 6.20 -22.01
C LYS A 101 8.66 4.82 -22.56
N GLN A 102 8.38 3.87 -21.70
CA GLN A 102 7.93 2.53 -22.08
C GLN A 102 6.43 2.45 -22.37
N GLY A 103 5.71 3.56 -22.22
CA GLY A 103 4.28 3.63 -22.49
C GLY A 103 3.39 3.33 -21.29
N ALA A 104 3.96 3.21 -20.09
CA ALA A 104 3.16 3.00 -18.88
C ALA A 104 2.38 4.26 -18.51
N ASN A 105 1.19 4.09 -17.96
CA ASN A 105 0.36 5.19 -17.52
C ASN A 105 0.69 5.51 -16.06
N VAL A 106 1.59 6.46 -15.84
CA VAL A 106 2.06 6.86 -14.51
C VAL A 106 1.27 8.08 -14.05
N ARG A 107 0.72 8.00 -12.85
CA ARG A 107 -0.05 9.10 -12.25
C ARG A 107 0.52 9.50 -10.90
N VAL A 108 0.51 10.80 -10.64
CA VAL A 108 0.88 11.34 -9.33
C VAL A 108 -0.38 11.99 -8.75
N ASN A 109 -0.79 11.56 -7.56
CA ASN A 109 -2.00 12.12 -6.94
C ASN A 109 -1.69 13.42 -6.19
N SER A 110 -2.73 14.05 -5.61
CA SER A 110 -2.59 15.34 -4.92
C SER A 110 -1.68 15.26 -3.67
N ALA A 111 -1.51 14.06 -3.11
CA ALA A 111 -0.61 13.85 -1.96
C ALA A 111 0.83 13.54 -2.39
N GLY A 112 1.13 13.58 -3.69
CA GLY A 112 2.46 13.26 -4.20
C GLY A 112 2.75 11.78 -4.33
N ARG A 113 1.75 10.91 -4.16
CA ARG A 113 1.91 9.46 -4.33
C ARG A 113 1.90 9.09 -5.80
N VAL A 114 2.76 8.16 -6.17
CA VAL A 114 2.97 7.77 -7.57
C VAL A 114 2.37 6.38 -7.80
N PHE A 115 1.50 6.29 -8.79
CA PHE A 115 0.83 5.04 -9.17
C PHE A 115 1.04 4.75 -10.64
N VAL A 116 1.09 3.47 -10.99
CA VAL A 116 1.09 3.02 -12.38
C VAL A 116 -0.22 2.28 -12.61
N GLU A 117 -1.02 2.77 -13.55
CA GLU A 117 -2.32 2.17 -13.84
C GLU A 117 -2.22 1.09 -14.90
N SER A 118 -2.86 -0.05 -14.64
CA SER A 118 -3.04 -1.08 -15.67
C SER A 118 -4.17 -0.68 -16.64
N ASN A 119 -4.17 -1.29 -17.81
CA ASN A 119 -5.20 -1.06 -18.82
C ASN A 119 -5.78 -2.41 -19.27
N PRO A 120 -7.05 -2.73 -18.91
CA PRO A 120 -7.97 -1.91 -18.12
C PRO A 120 -7.55 -1.81 -16.65
N PRO A 121 -8.01 -0.77 -15.92
CA PRO A 121 -7.69 -0.64 -14.49
C PRO A 121 -8.14 -1.87 -13.70
N ALA A 122 -7.28 -2.34 -12.81
CA ALA A 122 -7.53 -3.53 -12.01
C ALA A 122 -6.81 -3.43 -10.67
N LEU A 123 -7.25 -4.24 -9.71
CA LEU A 123 -6.57 -4.38 -8.42
C LEU A 123 -5.52 -5.48 -8.49
N PRO A 124 -4.44 -5.37 -7.71
CA PRO A 124 -4.12 -4.25 -6.85
C PRO A 124 -3.66 -3.02 -7.63
N LYS A 125 -3.83 -1.85 -7.05
CA LYS A 125 -3.17 -0.65 -7.56
C LYS A 125 -1.67 -0.80 -7.37
N ILE A 126 -0.88 -0.37 -8.33
CA ILE A 126 0.58 -0.43 -8.24
C ILE A 126 1.09 0.94 -7.85
N GLN A 127 1.78 1.01 -6.71
CA GLN A 127 2.37 2.23 -6.19
C GLN A 127 3.89 2.13 -6.27
N LEU A 128 4.55 3.24 -6.57
CA LEU A 128 6.01 3.31 -6.53
C LEU A 128 6.44 3.98 -5.24
N TRP A 129 7.42 3.40 -4.56
CA TRP A 129 7.92 3.95 -3.30
C TRP A 129 9.44 4.06 -3.36
N PRO A 130 10.00 5.29 -3.28
CA PRO A 130 11.46 5.43 -3.26
C PRO A 130 12.04 4.92 -1.96
N ILE A 131 13.14 4.19 -2.05
CA ILE A 131 13.71 3.48 -0.89
C ILE A 131 14.15 4.39 0.24
N ASN A 132 14.42 5.67 -0.06
CA ASN A 132 14.85 6.64 0.95
C ASN A 132 13.69 7.43 1.56
N GLN A 133 12.45 7.18 1.14
CA GLN A 133 11.29 7.87 1.68
C GLN A 133 10.73 7.12 2.89
N ARG A 134 10.60 7.82 4.01
CA ARG A 134 10.04 7.24 5.23
C ARG A 134 8.53 7.10 5.16
N HIS A 135 8.03 6.09 5.84
CA HIS A 135 6.59 5.93 6.06
C HIS A 135 6.17 6.71 7.30
N SER A 136 5.12 7.51 7.18
CA SER A 136 4.67 8.39 8.25
C SER A 136 4.20 7.65 9.51
N TRP A 137 3.78 6.39 9.37
CA TRP A 137 3.31 5.60 10.51
C TRP A 137 4.47 5.07 11.37
N ARG A 138 5.69 5.02 10.84
CA ARG A 138 6.86 4.56 11.61
C ARG A 138 7.31 5.66 12.55
N LYS A 139 7.55 5.28 13.80
CA LYS A 139 8.04 6.24 14.79
C LYS A 139 9.50 6.58 14.50
N VAL A 140 9.87 7.83 14.75
CA VAL A 140 11.25 8.25 14.65
C VAL A 140 12.01 7.62 15.82
N SER A 141 13.12 6.93 15.52
CA SER A 141 14.02 6.44 16.54
C SER A 141 14.78 7.60 17.14
N ASP A 142 14.79 7.68 18.45
CA ASP A 142 15.54 8.71 19.15
C ASP A 142 17.01 8.33 19.27
#